data_738ba41452af658a0368ab739dc2b3f0
#
_entry.id   738ba41452af658a0368ab739dc2b3f0
#
_cell.length_a   1.000
_cell.length_b   1.000
_cell.length_c   1.000
_cell.angle_alpha   90.00
_cell.angle_beta   90.00
_cell.angle_gamma   90.00
#
_symmetry.space_group_name_H-M   'P 1'
#
loop_
_entity.id
_entity.type
_entity.pdbx_description
1 polymer ?
#
loop_
_entity_poly.entity_id
_entity_poly.type
_entity_poly.pdbx_seq_one_letter_code
_entity_poly.pdbx_strand_id
1 'polypeptide(L)'
;MSDQPVRYELRDRISTITIDRPEARNALNRAVREGLWAAFRSFVDDDDALVAILTATGDKVFCAGADLKEMSATRLEVPPLDFVPQLGRNLMTDKPVIAAINGLAYAGGFALAQMCDLCVAADTAKFAITEAKWSRGAPWAAPLPWMIPPRVALELLLTAEPIDAHRAHEIGLVNRVVPLEHLQEEARALAMRIAQNAPLSVRAGKRMVYAAAERLRSESFDEAERIFEPVYKSEDAQEGPRAFLEKRAPVWRKR
;
A
#
# COMPACT_ATOMS: atom_id res chain seq x y z
N MET A 1 9.72 8.39 -24.64
CA MET A 1 9.56 7.66 -23.37
C MET A 1 9.96 8.63 -22.28
N SER A 2 9.10 8.93 -21.30
CA SER A 2 9.44 9.87 -20.22
C SER A 2 10.54 9.25 -19.36
N ASP A 3 11.62 9.98 -19.18
CA ASP A 3 12.81 9.60 -18.41
C ASP A 3 12.56 9.59 -16.87
N GLN A 4 11.29 9.47 -16.47
CA GLN A 4 10.88 9.53 -15.06
C GLN A 4 10.80 8.12 -14.47
N PRO A 5 11.54 7.81 -13.39
CA PRO A 5 11.61 6.47 -12.81
C PRO A 5 10.34 6.09 -12.01
N VAL A 6 9.36 6.99 -11.91
CA VAL A 6 8.04 6.73 -11.34
C VAL A 6 6.98 7.37 -12.22
N ARG A 7 5.98 6.60 -12.60
CA ARG A 7 4.83 7.08 -13.38
C ARG A 7 3.59 7.14 -12.51
N TYR A 8 2.75 8.15 -12.74
CA TYR A 8 1.44 8.32 -12.14
C TYR A 8 0.39 8.42 -13.24
N GLU A 9 -0.63 7.59 -13.18
CA GLU A 9 -1.74 7.58 -14.12
C GLU A 9 -3.06 7.50 -13.35
N LEU A 10 -4.03 8.36 -13.67
CA LEU A 10 -5.39 8.30 -13.16
C LEU A 10 -6.34 7.85 -14.27
N ARG A 11 -7.04 6.75 -14.05
CA ARG A 11 -8.08 6.25 -14.94
C ARG A 11 -9.22 5.61 -14.15
N ASP A 12 -10.45 5.97 -14.50
CA ASP A 12 -11.67 5.46 -13.85
C ASP A 12 -11.63 5.60 -12.31
N ARG A 13 -11.13 6.76 -11.83
CA ARG A 13 -10.97 7.10 -10.40
C ARG A 13 -9.96 6.21 -9.64
N ILE A 14 -9.16 5.44 -10.36
CA ILE A 14 -8.08 4.60 -9.82
C ILE A 14 -6.76 5.18 -10.29
N SER A 15 -5.91 5.55 -9.34
CA SER A 15 -4.54 5.96 -9.61
C SER A 15 -3.64 4.73 -9.71
N THR A 16 -2.73 4.71 -10.66
CA THR A 16 -1.66 3.71 -10.75
C THR A 16 -0.32 4.41 -10.59
N ILE A 17 0.43 4.02 -9.56
CA ILE A 17 1.78 4.49 -9.27
C ILE A 17 2.73 3.36 -9.63
N THR A 18 3.56 3.56 -10.65
CA THR A 18 4.45 2.53 -11.18
C THR A 18 5.91 2.93 -11.00
N ILE A 19 6.69 2.13 -10.28
CA ILE A 19 8.15 2.26 -10.24
C ILE A 19 8.69 1.70 -11.57
N ASP A 20 9.45 2.49 -12.31
CA ASP A 20 9.92 2.16 -13.66
C ASP A 20 11.43 2.32 -13.79
N ARG A 21 12.18 1.42 -13.15
CA ARG A 21 13.64 1.34 -13.17
C ARG A 21 14.10 -0.12 -13.15
N PRO A 22 13.59 -0.98 -14.06
CA PRO A 22 13.81 -2.43 -14.00
C PRO A 22 15.28 -2.83 -14.19
N GLU A 23 16.08 -2.07 -14.93
CA GLU A 23 17.53 -2.27 -15.14
C GLU A 23 18.32 -2.19 -13.82
N ALA A 24 17.82 -1.44 -12.83
CA ALA A 24 18.38 -1.34 -11.48
C ALA A 24 17.49 -2.03 -10.44
N ARG A 25 16.71 -3.06 -10.86
CA ARG A 25 15.82 -3.84 -9.98
C ARG A 25 14.83 -2.96 -9.18
N ASN A 26 14.38 -1.87 -9.78
CA ASN A 26 13.47 -0.91 -9.16
C ASN A 26 13.97 -0.38 -7.79
N ALA A 27 15.30 -0.30 -7.61
CA ALA A 27 15.92 0.18 -6.39
C ALA A 27 15.64 1.66 -6.15
N LEU A 28 15.46 2.03 -4.87
CA LEU A 28 15.05 3.33 -4.37
C LEU A 28 16.23 4.30 -4.32
N ASN A 29 16.69 4.79 -5.49
CA ASN A 29 17.58 5.94 -5.55
C ASN A 29 16.79 7.25 -5.31
N ARG A 30 17.50 8.38 -5.26
CA ARG A 30 16.89 9.70 -5.02
C ARG A 30 15.75 10.01 -5.99
N ALA A 31 15.94 9.78 -7.29
CA ALA A 31 14.93 10.08 -8.30
C ALA A 31 13.64 9.23 -8.13
N VAL A 32 13.79 7.93 -7.79
CA VAL A 32 12.63 7.07 -7.47
C VAL A 32 11.92 7.56 -6.21
N ARG A 33 12.65 7.92 -5.15
CA ARG A 33 12.05 8.42 -3.90
C ARG A 33 11.30 9.72 -4.12
N GLU A 34 11.89 10.68 -4.82
CA GLU A 34 11.24 11.96 -5.19
C GLU A 34 10.00 11.72 -6.06
N GLY A 35 10.09 10.81 -7.03
CA GLY A 35 8.97 10.42 -7.88
C GLY A 35 7.82 9.76 -7.10
N LEU A 36 8.13 8.87 -6.15
CA LEU A 36 7.11 8.28 -5.25
C LEU A 36 6.43 9.34 -4.41
N TRP A 37 7.18 10.30 -3.83
CA TRP A 37 6.60 11.41 -3.08
C TRP A 37 5.66 12.25 -3.94
N ALA A 38 6.08 12.61 -5.16
CA ALA A 38 5.25 13.38 -6.09
C ALA A 38 3.97 12.61 -6.46
N ALA A 39 4.09 11.32 -6.82
CA ALA A 39 2.96 10.49 -7.21
C ALA A 39 1.94 10.29 -6.07
N PHE A 40 2.43 10.00 -4.85
CA PHE A 40 1.54 9.83 -3.71
C PHE A 40 0.87 11.14 -3.28
N ARG A 41 1.57 12.30 -3.35
CA ARG A 41 0.93 13.60 -3.11
C ARG A 41 -0.16 13.88 -4.14
N SER A 42 0.12 13.66 -5.44
CA SER A 42 -0.90 13.78 -6.48
C SER A 42 -2.13 12.92 -6.19
N PHE A 43 -1.94 11.66 -5.74
CA PHE A 43 -3.05 10.81 -5.33
C PHE A 43 -3.83 11.35 -4.12
N VAL A 44 -3.12 11.84 -3.10
CA VAL A 44 -3.76 12.34 -1.87
C VAL A 44 -4.58 13.59 -2.15
N ASP A 45 -4.03 14.50 -2.96
CA ASP A 45 -4.61 15.83 -3.22
C ASP A 45 -5.71 15.81 -4.29
N ASP A 46 -5.78 14.75 -5.12
CA ASP A 46 -6.77 14.64 -6.21
C ASP A 46 -8.09 14.03 -5.73
N ASP A 47 -9.14 14.82 -5.63
CA ASP A 47 -10.47 14.38 -5.20
C ASP A 47 -11.13 13.37 -6.13
N ASP A 48 -10.71 13.29 -7.39
CA ASP A 48 -11.21 12.30 -8.34
C ASP A 48 -10.57 10.91 -8.13
N ALA A 49 -9.40 10.84 -7.52
CA ALA A 49 -8.72 9.60 -7.18
C ALA A 49 -9.32 8.97 -5.92
N LEU A 50 -9.93 7.78 -6.03
CA LEU A 50 -10.55 7.08 -4.90
C LEU A 50 -9.66 5.99 -4.31
N VAL A 51 -8.88 5.30 -5.15
CA VAL A 51 -8.03 4.16 -4.79
C VAL A 51 -6.71 4.30 -5.55
N ALA A 52 -5.60 3.95 -4.92
CA ALA A 52 -4.33 3.83 -5.62
C ALA A 52 -3.88 2.36 -5.74
N ILE A 53 -3.18 2.04 -6.82
CA ILE A 53 -2.42 0.81 -7.02
C ILE A 53 -0.95 1.19 -7.10
N LEU A 54 -0.13 0.64 -6.21
CA LEU A 54 1.32 0.74 -6.26
C LEU A 54 1.89 -0.53 -6.91
N THR A 55 2.63 -0.39 -7.98
CA THR A 55 3.24 -1.51 -8.72
C THR A 55 4.61 -1.12 -9.28
N ALA A 56 5.25 -2.03 -10.02
CA ALA A 56 6.51 -1.77 -10.69
C ALA A 56 6.56 -2.43 -12.06
N THR A 57 7.43 -1.94 -12.94
CA THR A 57 7.69 -2.56 -14.25
C THR A 57 8.59 -3.79 -14.12
N GLY A 58 8.47 -4.66 -15.13
CA GLY A 58 9.21 -5.93 -15.21
C GLY A 58 8.46 -7.09 -14.59
N ASP A 59 9.07 -8.26 -14.66
CA ASP A 59 8.48 -9.55 -14.30
C ASP A 59 9.18 -10.25 -13.11
N LYS A 60 10.29 -9.69 -12.61
CA LYS A 60 11.14 -10.34 -11.60
C LYS A 60 11.23 -9.60 -10.28
N VAL A 61 11.18 -8.29 -10.31
CA VAL A 61 11.45 -7.47 -9.12
C VAL A 61 10.44 -6.34 -9.02
N PHE A 62 9.68 -6.34 -7.93
CA PHE A 62 8.89 -5.17 -7.54
C PHE A 62 9.81 -4.04 -7.08
N CYS A 63 10.62 -4.28 -6.05
CA CYS A 63 11.62 -3.33 -5.57
C CYS A 63 12.65 -4.03 -4.69
N ALA A 64 13.93 -3.86 -5.00
CA ALA A 64 15.04 -4.47 -4.26
C ALA A 64 15.45 -3.70 -2.98
N GLY A 65 14.76 -2.61 -2.64
CA GLY A 65 15.10 -1.74 -1.52
C GLY A 65 15.96 -0.54 -1.91
N ALA A 66 16.68 0.02 -0.96
CA ALA A 66 17.53 1.19 -1.19
C ALA A 66 18.64 0.90 -2.21
N ASP A 67 18.99 1.90 -3.02
CA ASP A 67 20.08 1.78 -3.99
C ASP A 67 21.44 1.75 -3.26
N LEU A 68 22.07 0.58 -3.20
CA LEU A 68 23.31 0.36 -2.47
C LEU A 68 24.49 1.20 -3.01
N LYS A 69 24.49 1.51 -4.33
CA LYS A 69 25.52 2.37 -4.92
C LYS A 69 25.39 3.79 -4.40
N GLU A 70 24.17 4.33 -4.37
CA GLU A 70 23.88 5.64 -3.81
C GLU A 70 24.20 5.68 -2.31
N MET A 71 23.76 4.67 -1.55
CA MET A 71 24.01 4.59 -0.10
C MET A 71 25.51 4.62 0.22
N SER A 72 26.31 3.87 -0.53
CA SER A 72 27.78 3.85 -0.37
C SER A 72 28.39 5.21 -0.70
N ALA A 73 27.96 5.84 -1.80
CA ALA A 73 28.48 7.13 -2.23
C ALA A 73 28.13 8.26 -1.26
N THR A 74 26.93 8.25 -0.69
CA THR A 74 26.44 9.27 0.25
C THR A 74 26.81 8.98 1.71
N ARG A 75 27.39 7.81 2.00
CA ARG A 75 27.67 7.34 3.37
C ARG A 75 26.43 7.45 4.28
N LEU A 76 25.27 7.06 3.75
CA LEU A 76 23.99 7.17 4.46
C LEU A 76 24.03 6.40 5.79
N GLU A 77 23.96 7.12 6.89
CA GLU A 77 23.89 6.56 8.25
C GLU A 77 22.43 6.23 8.60
N VAL A 78 21.71 7.19 9.13
CA VAL A 78 20.30 7.06 9.47
C VAL A 78 19.46 7.67 8.34
N PRO A 79 18.57 6.91 7.69
CA PRO A 79 17.66 7.48 6.71
C PRO A 79 16.78 8.56 7.35
N PRO A 80 16.61 9.73 6.69
CA PRO A 80 15.71 10.76 7.19
C PRO A 80 14.26 10.27 7.22
N LEU A 81 13.40 10.92 8.03
CA LEU A 81 12.01 10.52 8.18
C LEU A 81 11.21 10.54 6.87
N ASP A 82 11.60 11.41 5.95
CA ASP A 82 11.02 11.56 4.61
C ASP A 82 11.77 10.79 3.52
N PHE A 83 12.58 9.81 3.89
CA PHE A 83 13.37 9.01 2.93
C PHE A 83 12.50 8.38 1.84
N VAL A 84 11.36 7.81 2.20
CA VAL A 84 10.30 7.35 1.30
C VAL A 84 8.93 7.70 1.88
N PRO A 85 7.88 7.87 1.07
CA PRO A 85 6.53 8.00 1.61
C PRO A 85 6.15 6.72 2.36
N GLN A 86 5.60 6.89 3.56
CA GLN A 86 5.08 5.81 4.40
C GLN A 86 3.66 6.20 4.84
N LEU A 87 2.67 5.50 4.31
CA LEU A 87 1.27 5.73 4.65
C LEU A 87 1.04 5.47 6.15
N GLY A 88 0.32 6.39 6.78
CA GLY A 88 0.05 6.34 8.22
C GLY A 88 1.21 6.80 9.12
N ARG A 89 2.37 7.20 8.55
CA ARG A 89 3.51 7.71 9.31
C ARG A 89 3.91 9.13 8.91
N ASN A 90 4.38 9.33 7.68
CA ASN A 90 4.83 10.62 7.15
C ASN A 90 3.98 11.12 5.98
N LEU A 91 3.06 10.28 5.50
CA LEU A 91 2.04 10.62 4.51
C LEU A 91 0.69 10.11 4.98
N MET A 92 -0.23 11.02 5.26
CA MET A 92 -1.55 10.69 5.79
C MET A 92 -2.58 10.67 4.65
N THR A 93 -3.34 9.58 4.56
CA THR A 93 -4.52 9.48 3.69
C THR A 93 -5.47 8.41 4.21
N ASP A 94 -6.75 8.68 4.11
CA ASP A 94 -7.81 7.69 4.33
C ASP A 94 -8.27 7.01 3.04
N LYS A 95 -7.72 7.40 1.88
CA LYS A 95 -7.96 6.71 0.62
C LYS A 95 -7.23 5.36 0.60
N PRO A 96 -7.86 4.26 0.13
CA PRO A 96 -7.22 2.95 0.06
C PRO A 96 -6.08 2.89 -0.94
N VAL A 97 -5.05 2.09 -0.59
CA VAL A 97 -3.91 1.80 -1.46
C VAL A 97 -3.71 0.28 -1.53
N ILE A 98 -3.57 -0.24 -2.74
CA ILE A 98 -3.32 -1.65 -3.04
C ILE A 98 -1.89 -1.80 -3.54
N ALA A 99 -1.11 -2.70 -2.96
CA ALA A 99 0.15 -3.15 -3.54
C ALA A 99 -0.12 -4.25 -4.57
N ALA A 100 0.42 -4.10 -5.79
CA ALA A 100 0.42 -5.14 -6.82
C ALA A 100 1.87 -5.58 -7.05
N ILE A 101 2.24 -6.70 -6.43
CA ILE A 101 3.63 -7.16 -6.29
C ILE A 101 3.98 -8.14 -7.40
N ASN A 102 4.73 -7.67 -8.40
CA ASN A 102 5.10 -8.41 -9.61
C ASN A 102 6.37 -9.28 -9.47
N GLY A 103 6.98 -9.33 -8.30
CA GLY A 103 8.21 -10.08 -8.08
C GLY A 103 8.83 -9.84 -6.71
N LEU A 104 10.15 -9.75 -6.61
CA LEU A 104 10.84 -9.58 -5.33
C LEU A 104 10.51 -8.23 -4.67
N ALA A 105 9.99 -8.26 -3.45
CA ALA A 105 9.76 -7.09 -2.58
C ALA A 105 10.69 -7.20 -1.37
N TYR A 106 11.91 -6.65 -1.48
CA TYR A 106 12.95 -6.79 -0.47
C TYR A 106 13.26 -5.46 0.22
N ALA A 107 13.58 -5.49 1.51
CA ALA A 107 13.97 -4.32 2.28
C ALA A 107 12.97 -3.16 2.10
N GLY A 108 13.40 -2.00 1.59
CA GLY A 108 12.51 -0.89 1.27
C GLY A 108 11.35 -1.24 0.32
N GLY A 109 11.49 -2.27 -0.52
CA GLY A 109 10.39 -2.81 -1.33
C GLY A 109 9.34 -3.52 -0.49
N PHE A 110 9.76 -4.27 0.53
CA PHE A 110 8.82 -4.84 1.52
C PHE A 110 8.12 -3.72 2.31
N ALA A 111 8.87 -2.68 2.71
CA ALA A 111 8.29 -1.52 3.39
C ALA A 111 7.19 -0.84 2.56
N LEU A 112 7.41 -0.68 1.25
CA LEU A 112 6.40 -0.14 0.33
C LEU A 112 5.17 -1.05 0.21
N ALA A 113 5.36 -2.38 0.15
CA ALA A 113 4.26 -3.33 0.12
C ALA A 113 3.47 -3.33 1.44
N GLN A 114 4.18 -3.37 2.59
CA GLN A 114 3.60 -3.39 3.92
C GLN A 114 2.76 -2.14 4.24
N MET A 115 3.16 -0.95 3.75
CA MET A 115 2.43 0.28 4.03
C MET A 115 1.10 0.38 3.29
N CYS A 116 0.87 -0.44 2.25
CA CYS A 116 -0.39 -0.47 1.53
C CYS A 116 -1.46 -1.21 2.34
N ASP A 117 -2.73 -0.83 2.15
CA ASP A 117 -3.84 -1.40 2.91
C ASP A 117 -4.18 -2.83 2.50
N LEU A 118 -3.97 -3.15 1.22
CA LEU A 118 -4.20 -4.47 0.63
C LEU A 118 -3.03 -4.85 -0.27
N CYS A 119 -2.83 -6.15 -0.45
CA CYS A 119 -1.76 -6.69 -1.29
C CYS A 119 -2.28 -7.80 -2.21
N VAL A 120 -2.03 -7.66 -3.51
CA VAL A 120 -2.14 -8.72 -4.51
C VAL A 120 -0.73 -9.04 -4.99
N ALA A 121 -0.35 -10.30 -4.97
CA ALA A 121 1.00 -10.73 -5.36
C ALA A 121 0.96 -11.71 -6.53
N ALA A 122 1.94 -11.62 -7.41
CA ALA A 122 2.23 -12.70 -8.34
C ALA A 122 2.66 -13.95 -7.57
N ASP A 123 2.34 -15.12 -8.07
CA ASP A 123 2.74 -16.42 -7.49
C ASP A 123 4.26 -16.61 -7.38
N THR A 124 5.01 -15.91 -8.24
CA THR A 124 6.48 -15.87 -8.24
C THR A 124 7.06 -14.84 -7.26
N ALA A 125 6.24 -14.01 -6.63
CA ALA A 125 6.71 -12.95 -5.73
C ALA A 125 7.35 -13.52 -4.45
N LYS A 126 8.32 -12.77 -3.92
CA LYS A 126 9.01 -13.10 -2.66
C LYS A 126 9.17 -11.85 -1.82
N PHE A 127 9.08 -12.02 -0.51
CA PHE A 127 9.14 -10.95 0.47
C PHE A 127 10.28 -11.23 1.45
N ALA A 128 11.14 -10.23 1.71
CA ALA A 128 12.24 -10.38 2.68
C ALA A 128 12.61 -9.06 3.37
N ILE A 129 12.97 -9.14 4.64
CA ILE A 129 13.54 -8.04 5.43
C ILE A 129 15.04 -8.29 5.51
N THR A 130 15.79 -7.78 4.52
CA THR A 130 17.19 -8.15 4.32
C THR A 130 18.18 -7.27 5.08
N GLU A 131 17.72 -6.30 5.82
CA GLU A 131 18.52 -5.28 6.51
C GLU A 131 19.58 -5.89 7.45
N ALA A 132 19.24 -6.97 8.16
CA ALA A 132 20.17 -7.64 9.07
C ALA A 132 21.44 -8.15 8.38
N LYS A 133 21.34 -8.58 7.11
CA LYS A 133 22.50 -9.04 6.30
C LYS A 133 23.50 -7.90 6.01
N TRP A 134 23.07 -6.64 6.15
CA TRP A 134 23.85 -5.46 5.78
C TRP A 134 24.13 -4.54 6.98
N SER A 135 23.91 -5.02 8.21
CA SER A 135 24.00 -4.20 9.42
C SER A 135 23.18 -2.91 9.34
N ARG A 136 21.96 -3.03 8.77
CA ARG A 136 20.99 -1.92 8.66
C ARG A 136 19.76 -2.20 9.52
N GLY A 137 19.02 -1.14 9.86
CA GLY A 137 17.79 -1.24 10.63
C GLY A 137 16.54 -1.25 9.76
N ALA A 138 15.50 -1.94 10.22
CA ALA A 138 14.17 -1.98 9.60
C ALA A 138 13.08 -1.39 10.52
N PRO A 139 13.19 -0.12 10.99
CA PRO A 139 12.20 0.47 11.90
C PRO A 139 10.81 0.60 11.26
N TRP A 140 10.74 0.58 9.94
CA TRP A 140 9.51 0.54 9.17
C TRP A 140 8.69 -0.74 9.38
N ALA A 141 9.33 -1.82 9.84
CA ALA A 141 8.68 -3.10 10.13
C ALA A 141 7.97 -3.12 11.50
N ALA A 142 8.02 -2.04 12.28
CA ALA A 142 7.36 -1.95 13.59
C ALA A 142 5.86 -2.33 13.57
N PRO A 143 5.06 -2.03 12.53
CA PRO A 143 3.66 -2.45 12.45
C PRO A 143 3.47 -3.94 12.13
N LEU A 144 4.49 -4.65 11.70
CA LEU A 144 4.39 -6.03 11.20
C LEU A 144 3.72 -7.01 12.19
N PRO A 145 3.98 -6.95 13.52
CA PRO A 145 3.31 -7.82 14.49
C PRO A 145 1.79 -7.64 14.62
N TRP A 146 1.23 -6.58 14.06
CA TRP A 146 -0.23 -6.37 13.97
C TRP A 146 -0.83 -7.00 12.70
N MET A 147 0.00 -7.23 11.69
CA MET A 147 -0.39 -7.75 10.39
C MET A 147 -0.23 -9.27 10.31
N ILE A 148 0.81 -9.82 10.96
CA ILE A 148 1.17 -11.23 10.92
C ILE A 148 1.53 -11.74 12.33
N PRO A 149 1.52 -13.07 12.58
CA PRO A 149 1.92 -13.61 13.88
C PRO A 149 3.32 -13.13 14.29
N PRO A 150 3.52 -12.67 15.55
CA PRO A 150 4.79 -12.10 15.99
C PRO A 150 6.02 -13.02 15.79
N ARG A 151 5.84 -14.35 15.91
CA ARG A 151 6.93 -15.30 15.65
C ARG A 151 7.37 -15.32 14.21
N VAL A 152 6.44 -15.14 13.26
CA VAL A 152 6.78 -15.05 11.83
C VAL A 152 7.47 -13.71 11.54
N ALA A 153 7.01 -12.62 12.17
CA ALA A 153 7.70 -11.34 12.06
C ALA A 153 9.15 -11.41 12.58
N LEU A 154 9.38 -12.10 13.72
CA LEU A 154 10.72 -12.34 14.26
C LEU A 154 11.57 -13.20 13.30
N GLU A 155 11.01 -14.26 12.73
CA GLU A 155 11.71 -15.10 11.77
C GLU A 155 12.21 -14.29 10.57
N LEU A 156 11.35 -13.48 9.94
CA LEU A 156 11.70 -12.59 8.85
C LEU A 156 12.81 -11.59 9.21
N LEU A 157 12.71 -10.97 10.40
CA LEU A 157 13.66 -9.97 10.86
C LEU A 157 15.02 -10.55 11.25
N LEU A 158 15.03 -11.73 11.90
CA LEU A 158 16.25 -12.30 12.47
C LEU A 158 17.02 -13.13 11.45
N THR A 159 16.33 -13.85 10.57
CA THR A 159 16.98 -14.70 9.55
C THR A 159 17.29 -13.94 8.28
N ALA A 160 16.49 -12.89 7.99
CA ALA A 160 16.50 -12.19 6.70
C ALA A 160 16.28 -13.13 5.49
N GLU A 161 15.66 -14.31 5.72
CA GLU A 161 15.31 -15.25 4.66
C GLU A 161 13.98 -14.84 4.01
N PRO A 162 13.86 -15.03 2.68
CA PRO A 162 12.63 -14.69 1.98
C PRO A 162 11.52 -15.71 2.22
N ILE A 163 10.28 -15.24 2.26
CA ILE A 163 9.09 -16.07 2.11
C ILE A 163 8.50 -15.87 0.71
N ASP A 164 7.86 -16.91 0.17
CA ASP A 164 7.14 -16.83 -1.10
C ASP A 164 5.73 -16.21 -0.93
N ALA A 165 5.07 -15.96 -2.06
CA ALA A 165 3.73 -15.35 -2.10
C ALA A 165 2.67 -16.20 -1.38
N HIS A 166 2.75 -17.52 -1.49
CA HIS A 166 1.80 -18.44 -0.84
C HIS A 166 1.96 -18.40 0.67
N ARG A 167 3.21 -18.44 1.17
CA ARG A 167 3.46 -18.28 2.60
C ARG A 167 3.02 -16.92 3.10
N ALA A 168 3.28 -15.86 2.34
CA ALA A 168 2.81 -14.51 2.66
C ALA A 168 1.27 -14.42 2.73
N HIS A 169 0.56 -15.14 1.89
CA HIS A 169 -0.89 -15.25 1.92
C HIS A 169 -1.39 -16.04 3.15
N GLU A 170 -0.79 -17.19 3.45
CA GLU A 170 -1.14 -18.02 4.61
C GLU A 170 -1.05 -17.26 5.94
N ILE A 171 -0.07 -16.38 6.09
CA ILE A 171 0.13 -15.58 7.31
C ILE A 171 -0.65 -14.27 7.33
N GLY A 172 -1.41 -13.93 6.27
CA GLY A 172 -2.22 -12.73 6.19
C GLY A 172 -1.53 -11.47 5.66
N LEU A 173 -0.25 -11.56 5.24
CA LEU A 173 0.48 -10.42 4.66
C LEU A 173 -0.01 -10.07 3.24
N VAL A 174 -0.48 -11.05 2.48
CA VAL A 174 -0.99 -10.93 1.12
C VAL A 174 -2.45 -11.35 1.07
N ASN A 175 -3.31 -10.54 0.47
CA ASN A 175 -4.74 -10.84 0.35
C ASN A 175 -5.04 -11.86 -0.77
N ARG A 176 -4.28 -11.82 -1.87
CA ARG A 176 -4.50 -12.67 -3.06
C ARG A 176 -3.18 -13.01 -3.73
N VAL A 177 -3.07 -14.25 -4.19
CA VAL A 177 -1.97 -14.73 -5.03
C VAL A 177 -2.56 -15.13 -6.38
N VAL A 178 -1.97 -14.65 -7.47
CA VAL A 178 -2.42 -14.91 -8.84
C VAL A 178 -1.21 -15.15 -9.75
N PRO A 179 -1.38 -15.82 -10.89
CA PRO A 179 -0.34 -15.85 -11.92
C PRO A 179 0.09 -14.42 -12.31
N LEU A 180 1.38 -14.24 -12.60
CA LEU A 180 1.95 -12.91 -12.88
C LEU A 180 1.19 -12.16 -13.98
N GLU A 181 0.78 -12.86 -15.04
CA GLU A 181 0.02 -12.30 -16.17
C GLU A 181 -1.34 -11.74 -15.78
N HIS A 182 -1.92 -12.19 -14.66
CA HIS A 182 -3.21 -11.72 -14.14
C HIS A 182 -3.08 -10.67 -13.03
N LEU A 183 -1.86 -10.35 -12.58
CA LEU A 183 -1.63 -9.46 -11.44
C LEU A 183 -2.30 -8.09 -11.60
N GLN A 184 -2.08 -7.44 -12.73
CA GLN A 184 -2.60 -6.07 -12.98
C GLN A 184 -4.13 -6.08 -13.12
N GLU A 185 -4.68 -7.09 -13.77
CA GLU A 185 -6.12 -7.29 -13.91
C GLU A 185 -6.78 -7.47 -12.53
N GLU A 186 -6.23 -8.36 -11.68
CA GLU A 186 -6.79 -8.62 -10.36
C GLU A 186 -6.67 -7.42 -9.41
N ALA A 187 -5.53 -6.73 -9.42
CA ALA A 187 -5.36 -5.51 -8.62
C ALA A 187 -6.35 -4.42 -9.05
N ARG A 188 -6.55 -4.24 -10.38
CA ARG A 188 -7.52 -3.30 -10.92
C ARG A 188 -8.96 -3.71 -10.59
N ALA A 189 -9.30 -4.99 -10.71
CA ALA A 189 -10.62 -5.49 -10.35
C ALA A 189 -10.93 -5.29 -8.86
N LEU A 190 -9.93 -5.45 -7.99
CA LEU A 190 -10.06 -5.16 -6.56
C LEU A 190 -10.28 -3.65 -6.33
N ALA A 191 -9.50 -2.80 -7.00
CA ALA A 191 -9.65 -1.34 -6.90
C ALA A 191 -11.02 -0.86 -7.39
N MET A 192 -11.53 -1.42 -8.49
CA MET A 192 -12.87 -1.12 -9.01
C MET A 192 -13.97 -1.48 -8.01
N ARG A 193 -13.89 -2.66 -7.36
CA ARG A 193 -14.84 -3.05 -6.30
C ARG A 193 -14.87 -2.06 -5.15
N ILE A 194 -13.71 -1.52 -4.77
CA ILE A 194 -13.62 -0.50 -3.72
C ILE A 194 -14.20 0.83 -4.22
N ALA A 195 -13.84 1.26 -5.42
CA ALA A 195 -14.26 2.54 -5.99
C ALA A 195 -15.79 2.62 -6.27
N GLN A 196 -16.46 1.48 -6.41
CA GLN A 196 -17.93 1.40 -6.57
C GLN A 196 -18.68 1.63 -5.25
N ASN A 197 -18.03 1.42 -4.11
CA ASN A 197 -18.64 1.65 -2.80
C ASN A 197 -18.69 3.13 -2.43
N ALA A 198 -19.51 3.48 -1.43
CA ALA A 198 -19.63 4.83 -0.90
C ALA A 198 -18.26 5.31 -0.35
N PRO A 199 -17.65 6.35 -0.93
CA PRO A 199 -16.28 6.75 -0.58
C PRO A 199 -16.10 7.14 0.89
N LEU A 200 -17.10 7.79 1.49
CA LEU A 200 -17.06 8.15 2.92
C LEU A 200 -17.02 6.91 3.82
N SER A 201 -17.82 5.88 3.50
CA SER A 201 -17.82 4.62 4.26
C SER A 201 -16.51 3.85 4.10
N VAL A 202 -15.94 3.81 2.89
CA VAL A 202 -14.64 3.17 2.61
C VAL A 202 -13.54 3.84 3.44
N ARG A 203 -13.46 5.17 3.39
CA ARG A 203 -12.47 5.95 4.15
C ARG A 203 -12.64 5.79 5.66
N ALA A 204 -13.89 5.84 6.15
CA ALA A 204 -14.19 5.64 7.56
C ALA A 204 -13.81 4.23 8.02
N GLY A 205 -14.10 3.20 7.22
CA GLY A 205 -13.71 1.82 7.50
C GLY A 205 -12.19 1.65 7.63
N LYS A 206 -11.41 2.24 6.71
CA LYS A 206 -9.95 2.25 6.80
C LYS A 206 -9.49 2.92 8.10
N ARG A 207 -9.96 4.12 8.40
CA ARG A 207 -9.62 4.85 9.63
C ARG A 207 -9.96 4.05 10.89
N MET A 208 -11.13 3.42 10.93
CA MET A 208 -11.56 2.60 12.06
C MET A 208 -10.59 1.44 12.32
N VAL A 209 -10.17 0.70 11.27
CA VAL A 209 -9.25 -0.44 11.42
C VAL A 209 -7.92 0.01 12.03
N TYR A 210 -7.31 1.08 11.51
CA TYR A 210 -6.04 1.59 12.05
C TYR A 210 -6.20 2.19 13.45
N ALA A 211 -7.26 2.95 13.71
CA ALA A 211 -7.54 3.49 15.03
C ALA A 211 -7.74 2.39 16.10
N ALA A 212 -8.39 1.28 15.73
CA ALA A 212 -8.60 0.15 16.63
C ALA A 212 -7.30 -0.56 17.01
N ALA A 213 -6.30 -0.58 16.11
CA ALA A 213 -4.98 -1.18 16.40
C ALA A 213 -4.18 -0.39 17.46
N GLU A 214 -4.49 0.89 17.66
CA GLU A 214 -3.78 1.79 18.57
C GLU A 214 -4.49 1.98 19.94
N ARG A 215 -5.65 1.33 20.16
CA ARG A 215 -6.51 1.56 21.33
C ARG A 215 -6.86 0.27 22.07
N LEU A 216 -7.29 0.43 23.32
CA LEU A 216 -7.95 -0.65 24.04
C LEU A 216 -9.28 -1.01 23.37
N ARG A 217 -9.68 -2.27 23.44
CA ARG A 217 -10.89 -2.77 22.77
C ARG A 217 -12.15 -1.95 23.15
N SER A 218 -12.30 -1.58 24.42
CA SER A 218 -13.45 -0.77 24.90
C SER A 218 -13.50 0.62 24.25
N GLU A 219 -12.34 1.28 24.12
CA GLU A 219 -12.21 2.61 23.54
C GLU A 219 -12.36 2.60 22.02
N SER A 220 -12.12 1.44 21.39
CA SER A 220 -12.24 1.28 19.93
C SER A 220 -13.67 1.44 19.45
N PHE A 221 -14.68 1.06 20.23
CA PHE A 221 -16.08 1.21 19.84
C PHE A 221 -16.50 2.68 19.81
N ASP A 222 -16.14 3.44 20.86
CA ASP A 222 -16.46 4.87 20.94
C ASP A 222 -15.78 5.65 19.79
N GLU A 223 -14.55 5.28 19.46
CA GLU A 223 -13.84 5.88 18.34
C GLU A 223 -14.45 5.49 16.99
N ALA A 224 -14.85 4.23 16.82
CA ALA A 224 -15.52 3.77 15.61
C ALA A 224 -16.84 4.53 15.38
N GLU A 225 -17.67 4.72 16.42
CA GLU A 225 -18.89 5.52 16.35
C GLU A 225 -18.58 6.97 15.92
N ARG A 226 -17.58 7.60 16.51
CA ARG A 226 -17.13 8.95 16.17
C ARG A 226 -16.64 9.08 14.73
N ILE A 227 -15.92 8.07 14.23
CA ILE A 227 -15.44 8.01 12.84
C ILE A 227 -16.60 7.88 11.85
N PHE A 228 -17.63 7.08 12.18
CA PHE A 228 -18.76 6.82 11.28
C PHE A 228 -19.91 7.83 11.42
N GLU A 229 -19.98 8.62 12.49
CA GLU A 229 -21.03 9.63 12.67
C GLU A 229 -21.19 10.56 11.46
N PRO A 230 -20.12 11.15 10.87
CA PRO A 230 -20.24 11.96 9.67
C PRO A 230 -20.76 11.18 8.45
N VAL A 231 -20.45 9.87 8.36
CA VAL A 231 -20.94 9.01 7.28
C VAL A 231 -22.45 8.87 7.37
N TYR A 232 -23.00 8.58 8.55
CA TYR A 232 -24.45 8.45 8.76
C TYR A 232 -25.22 9.75 8.50
N LYS A 233 -24.57 10.91 8.74
CA LYS A 233 -25.15 12.23 8.51
C LYS A 233 -25.00 12.74 7.07
N SER A 234 -24.30 12.03 6.21
CA SER A 234 -24.01 12.43 4.82
C SER A 234 -25.21 12.26 3.89
N GLU A 235 -25.21 12.97 2.76
CA GLU A 235 -26.15 12.75 1.66
C GLU A 235 -26.01 11.34 1.06
N ASP A 236 -24.79 10.82 1.02
CA ASP A 236 -24.48 9.48 0.51
C ASP A 236 -25.12 8.37 1.35
N ALA A 237 -25.35 8.59 2.66
CA ALA A 237 -26.07 7.66 3.52
C ALA A 237 -27.54 7.51 3.12
N GLN A 238 -28.13 8.54 2.51
CA GLN A 238 -29.51 8.51 2.00
C GLN A 238 -29.56 8.00 0.55
N GLU A 239 -28.51 8.25 -0.23
CA GLU A 239 -28.42 7.81 -1.62
C GLU A 239 -28.36 6.28 -1.74
N GLY A 240 -27.58 5.60 -0.89
CA GLY A 240 -27.43 4.15 -0.92
C GLY A 240 -28.78 3.41 -0.87
N PRO A 241 -29.58 3.57 0.19
CA PRO A 241 -30.91 2.96 0.30
C PRO A 241 -31.87 3.35 -0.84
N ARG A 242 -31.84 4.63 -1.25
CA ARG A 242 -32.69 5.13 -2.34
C ARG A 242 -32.35 4.45 -3.68
N ALA A 243 -31.09 4.41 -4.07
CA ALA A 243 -30.62 3.78 -5.29
C ALA A 243 -30.97 2.27 -5.32
N PHE A 244 -30.86 1.60 -4.16
CA PHE A 244 -31.27 0.20 -4.01
C PHE A 244 -32.76 -0.01 -4.29
N LEU A 245 -33.63 0.80 -3.70
CA LEU A 245 -35.09 0.74 -3.94
C LEU A 245 -35.46 1.04 -5.39
N GLU A 246 -34.75 1.99 -6.00
CA GLU A 246 -34.95 2.41 -7.39
C GLU A 246 -34.29 1.46 -8.41
N LYS A 247 -33.59 0.41 -7.95
CA LYS A 247 -32.85 -0.58 -8.77
C LYS A 247 -31.89 0.07 -9.77
N ARG A 248 -31.19 1.11 -9.36
CA ARG A 248 -30.16 1.80 -10.13
C ARG A 248 -28.83 1.82 -9.39
N ALA A 249 -27.75 2.14 -10.12
CA ALA A 249 -26.47 2.41 -9.50
C ALA A 249 -26.54 3.68 -8.64
N PRO A 250 -25.89 3.71 -7.46
CA PRO A 250 -25.79 4.90 -6.62
C PRO A 250 -24.87 5.95 -7.25
N VAL A 251 -25.14 7.22 -6.93
CA VAL A 251 -24.31 8.36 -7.34
C VAL A 251 -23.72 9.02 -6.11
N TRP A 252 -22.50 8.63 -5.76
CA TRP A 252 -21.82 9.13 -4.57
C TRP A 252 -21.31 10.55 -4.74
N ARG A 253 -21.65 11.43 -3.80
CA ARG A 253 -21.29 12.86 -3.79
C ARG A 253 -20.22 13.21 -2.75
N LYS A 254 -19.87 12.28 -1.87
CA LYS A 254 -18.87 12.43 -0.80
C LYS A 254 -19.22 13.55 0.22
N ARG A 255 -20.49 13.79 0.48
CA ARG A 255 -20.99 14.84 1.37
C ARG A 255 -22.29 14.43 2.07
#